data_9afc7aae86fbbbf242e5d3272ad932c9
#
_entry.id   9afc7aae86fbbbf242e5d3272ad932c9
#
_cell.length_a   1.000
_cell.length_b   1.000
_cell.length_c   1.000
_cell.angle_alpha   90.00
_cell.angle_beta   90.00
_cell.angle_gamma   90.00
#
_symmetry.space_group_name_H-M   'P 1'
#
loop_
_entity.id
_entity.type
_entity.pdbx_description
1 polymer ?
#
loop_
_entity_poly.entity_id
_entity_poly.type
_entity_poly.pdbx_seq_one_letter_code
_entity_poly.pdbx_strand_id
1 'polypeptide(L)'
;MAEKPVLTKEERRAKREKRREIQREQNVGRAEKMHKARLEFERQEESADPLQGLEGDHETLPQYQVGCSGWYYWHWRDHFYKDIPGKDWFKHYSAEFETVELNAPFYSWPTIATVKTWIRQARPGFIYTVKVSELITHIKRFKGTKTLVKDFSHIADLLGNQMGCFIFQLPPSYHYTPGRLKDILSHLDHTRRNVVEFRHASWWNEDVYKAFRKTKTIFCSCSGPRLPDELIKTADEVYVRFHGIKRWYRHDYTDEELNVWVQRIRASGAERVWAYFNNDFDGYATKNAKEFLKQIKKST
;
A
#
# COMPACT_ATOMS: atom_id res chain seq x y z
N MET A 1 3.94 28.06 -33.25
CA MET A 1 3.33 27.46 -32.05
C MET A 1 3.74 28.32 -30.86
N ALA A 2 2.80 28.93 -30.13
CA ALA A 2 3.15 29.81 -29.01
C ALA A 2 3.73 28.93 -27.87
N GLU A 3 4.93 29.28 -27.39
CA GLU A 3 5.54 28.64 -26.23
C GLU A 3 4.63 28.80 -24.99
N LYS A 4 4.29 27.68 -24.33
CA LYS A 4 3.54 27.74 -23.10
C LYS A 4 4.40 28.44 -22.04
N PRO A 5 3.89 29.47 -21.33
CA PRO A 5 4.66 30.18 -20.33
C PRO A 5 5.17 29.23 -19.25
N VAL A 6 6.47 29.35 -18.93
CA VAL A 6 7.11 28.54 -17.88
C VAL A 6 6.67 29.09 -16.52
N LEU A 7 5.82 28.35 -15.83
CA LEU A 7 5.33 28.70 -14.51
C LEU A 7 6.46 28.81 -13.47
N THR A 8 6.40 29.81 -12.61
CA THR A 8 7.28 29.96 -11.44
C THR A 8 7.10 28.81 -10.44
N LYS A 9 8.01 28.69 -9.49
CA LYS A 9 7.92 27.67 -8.41
C LYS A 9 6.65 27.87 -7.56
N GLU A 10 6.26 29.11 -7.30
CA GLU A 10 5.07 29.47 -6.53
C GLU A 10 3.78 29.16 -7.29
N GLU A 11 3.70 29.51 -8.56
CA GLU A 11 2.56 29.17 -9.41
C GLU A 11 2.36 27.65 -9.56
N ARG A 12 3.46 26.89 -9.67
CA ARG A 12 3.40 25.43 -9.69
C ARG A 12 2.91 24.86 -8.36
N ARG A 13 3.27 25.50 -7.25
CA ARG A 13 2.80 25.10 -5.90
C ARG A 13 1.32 25.39 -5.74
N ALA A 14 0.87 26.61 -6.05
CA ALA A 14 -0.54 27.03 -5.99
C ALA A 14 -1.41 26.14 -6.90
N LYS A 15 -0.97 25.85 -8.12
CA LYS A 15 -1.68 24.95 -9.03
C LYS A 15 -1.81 23.52 -8.49
N ARG A 16 -0.78 23.03 -7.79
CA ARG A 16 -0.83 21.71 -7.13
C ARG A 16 -1.79 21.70 -5.94
N GLU A 17 -1.78 22.74 -5.12
CA GLU A 17 -2.67 22.88 -3.97
C GLU A 17 -4.14 22.92 -4.42
N LYS A 18 -4.46 23.77 -5.42
CA LYS A 18 -5.81 23.82 -6.00
C LYS A 18 -6.28 22.49 -6.58
N ARG A 19 -5.40 21.75 -7.27
CA ARG A 19 -5.73 20.41 -7.77
C ARG A 19 -6.03 19.43 -6.64
N ARG A 20 -5.26 19.50 -5.54
CA ARG A 20 -5.49 18.65 -4.36
C ARG A 20 -6.81 18.97 -3.68
N GLU A 21 -7.17 20.23 -3.58
CA GLU A 21 -8.44 20.65 -3.00
C GLU A 21 -9.63 20.10 -3.81
N ILE A 22 -9.64 20.31 -5.11
CA ILE A 22 -10.64 19.72 -6.01
C ILE A 22 -10.69 18.20 -5.87
N GLN A 23 -9.52 17.54 -5.79
CA GLN A 23 -9.46 16.10 -5.64
C GLN A 23 -10.05 15.62 -4.30
N ARG A 24 -9.86 16.39 -3.22
CA ARG A 24 -10.44 16.08 -1.90
C ARG A 24 -11.96 16.19 -1.90
N GLU A 25 -12.50 17.21 -2.53
CA GLU A 25 -13.96 17.35 -2.72
C GLU A 25 -14.53 16.17 -3.52
N GLN A 26 -13.87 15.82 -4.62
CA GLN A 26 -14.27 14.66 -5.42
C GLN A 26 -14.19 13.33 -4.64
N ASN A 27 -13.23 13.19 -3.72
CA ASN A 27 -13.10 11.99 -2.92
C ASN A 27 -14.29 11.76 -1.97
N VAL A 28 -14.91 12.81 -1.46
CA VAL A 28 -16.13 12.70 -0.65
C VAL A 28 -17.27 12.08 -1.48
N GLY A 29 -17.52 12.62 -2.67
CA GLY A 29 -18.57 12.08 -3.55
C GLY A 29 -18.27 10.68 -4.06
N ARG A 30 -16.99 10.32 -4.23
CA ARG A 30 -16.58 8.94 -4.59
C ARG A 30 -16.77 7.97 -3.42
N ALA A 31 -16.47 8.40 -2.19
CA ALA A 31 -16.70 7.61 -0.99
C ALA A 31 -18.20 7.33 -0.80
N GLU A 32 -19.08 8.33 -1.03
CA GLU A 32 -20.52 8.14 -0.99
C GLU A 32 -21.04 7.14 -2.03
N LYS A 33 -20.49 7.17 -3.25
CA LYS A 33 -20.82 6.17 -4.29
C LYS A 33 -20.36 4.77 -3.90
N MET A 34 -19.17 4.66 -3.29
CA MET A 34 -18.64 3.38 -2.80
C MET A 34 -19.49 2.86 -1.63
N HIS A 35 -19.95 3.75 -0.73
CA HIS A 35 -20.88 3.41 0.34
C HIS A 35 -22.15 2.76 -0.19
N LYS A 36 -22.79 3.38 -1.18
CA LYS A 36 -24.00 2.83 -1.81
C LYS A 36 -23.75 1.47 -2.45
N ALA A 37 -22.62 1.32 -3.16
CA ALA A 37 -22.26 0.08 -3.80
C ALA A 37 -22.01 -1.05 -2.79
N ARG A 38 -21.33 -0.75 -1.66
CA ARG A 38 -21.13 -1.70 -0.57
C ARG A 38 -22.44 -2.17 0.05
N LEU A 39 -23.35 -1.24 0.37
CA LEU A 39 -24.65 -1.58 0.93
C LEU A 39 -25.50 -2.43 -0.03
N GLU A 40 -25.37 -2.19 -1.33
CA GLU A 40 -26.05 -3.02 -2.34
C GLU A 40 -25.45 -4.42 -2.38
N PHE A 41 -24.12 -4.53 -2.35
CA PHE A 41 -23.40 -5.80 -2.30
C PHE A 41 -23.76 -6.61 -1.05
N GLU A 42 -23.76 -5.99 0.13
CA GLU A 42 -24.14 -6.64 1.40
C GLU A 42 -25.59 -7.17 1.34
N ARG A 43 -26.53 -6.42 0.77
CA ARG A 43 -27.92 -6.89 0.60
C ARG A 43 -28.04 -8.08 -0.35
N GLN A 44 -27.22 -8.13 -1.40
CA GLN A 44 -27.19 -9.25 -2.35
C GLN A 44 -26.61 -10.52 -1.69
N GLU A 45 -25.57 -10.38 -0.88
CA GLU A 45 -25.00 -11.50 -0.13
C GLU A 45 -25.97 -12.04 0.95
N GLU A 46 -26.69 -11.15 1.67
CA GLU A 46 -27.71 -11.58 2.63
C GLU A 46 -28.88 -12.32 1.99
N SER A 47 -29.17 -12.07 0.71
CA SER A 47 -30.21 -12.74 -0.07
C SER A 47 -29.76 -13.98 -0.84
N ALA A 48 -28.44 -14.23 -0.92
CA ALA A 48 -27.88 -15.38 -1.59
C ALA A 48 -28.00 -16.65 -0.71
N ASP A 49 -28.22 -17.79 -1.37
CA ASP A 49 -28.26 -19.09 -0.69
C ASP A 49 -26.89 -19.35 -0.02
N PRO A 50 -26.84 -19.63 1.30
CA PRO A 50 -25.59 -19.89 2.01
C PRO A 50 -24.75 -21.04 1.44
N LEU A 51 -25.31 -21.89 0.59
CA LEU A 51 -24.64 -23.02 -0.04
C LEU A 51 -23.99 -22.72 -1.40
N GLN A 52 -24.22 -21.53 -1.96
CA GLN A 52 -23.64 -21.09 -3.25
C GLN A 52 -22.37 -20.27 -3.08
N GLY A 53 -21.36 -20.71 -2.40
CA GLY A 53 -20.14 -19.90 -2.22
C GLY A 53 -18.96 -20.62 -1.58
N LEU A 54 -19.09 -21.90 -1.27
CA LEU A 54 -18.10 -22.64 -0.49
C LEU A 54 -16.97 -23.32 -1.28
N GLU A 55 -16.93 -23.18 -2.60
CA GLU A 55 -15.83 -23.67 -3.43
C GLU A 55 -15.03 -22.52 -4.07
N GLY A 56 -14.46 -21.68 -3.25
CA GLY A 56 -13.35 -20.85 -3.66
C GLY A 56 -12.07 -21.58 -3.32
N ASP A 57 -11.32 -22.04 -4.31
CA ASP A 57 -9.92 -22.43 -4.14
C ASP A 57 -9.21 -21.29 -3.40
N HIS A 58 -8.96 -21.49 -2.11
CA HIS A 58 -8.06 -20.65 -1.36
C HIS A 58 -6.64 -20.89 -1.87
N GLU A 59 -6.35 -20.37 -3.05
CA GLU A 59 -5.00 -20.35 -3.57
C GLU A 59 -4.12 -19.66 -2.50
N THR A 60 -3.28 -20.41 -1.86
CA THR A 60 -2.44 -19.89 -0.79
C THR A 60 -1.50 -18.86 -1.39
N LEU A 61 -1.61 -17.60 -0.92
CA LEU A 61 -0.72 -16.53 -1.37
C LEU A 61 0.74 -16.95 -1.22
N PRO A 62 1.62 -16.65 -2.22
CA PRO A 62 3.05 -16.91 -2.09
C PRO A 62 3.64 -16.30 -0.83
N GLN A 63 4.63 -16.97 -0.25
CA GLN A 63 5.30 -16.52 0.98
C GLN A 63 5.95 -15.13 0.83
N TYR A 64 6.52 -14.84 -0.34
CA TYR A 64 7.23 -13.58 -0.58
C TYR A 64 6.50 -12.71 -1.60
N GLN A 65 5.88 -11.64 -1.13
CA GLN A 65 5.25 -10.61 -1.92
C GLN A 65 6.19 -9.41 -2.03
N VAL A 66 6.98 -9.35 -3.09
CA VAL A 66 7.98 -8.30 -3.30
C VAL A 66 7.65 -7.52 -4.56
N GLY A 67 7.57 -6.19 -4.44
CA GLY A 67 7.26 -5.30 -5.55
C GLY A 67 7.61 -3.84 -5.27
N CYS A 68 7.03 -2.94 -6.04
CA CYS A 68 7.26 -1.50 -5.91
C CYS A 68 6.00 -0.77 -5.44
N SER A 69 6.18 0.43 -4.87
CA SER A 69 5.11 1.34 -4.48
C SER A 69 4.60 2.12 -5.68
N GLY A 70 3.92 1.43 -6.59
CA GLY A 70 3.46 1.90 -7.88
C GLY A 70 4.19 1.26 -9.04
N TRP A 71 3.68 1.50 -10.24
CA TRP A 71 4.21 0.91 -11.47
C TRP A 71 4.27 1.90 -12.65
N TYR A 72 3.63 3.04 -12.54
CA TYR A 72 3.54 4.02 -13.63
C TYR A 72 4.40 5.25 -13.33
N TYR A 73 5.69 5.16 -13.72
CA TYR A 73 6.66 6.23 -13.53
C TYR A 73 7.42 6.52 -14.83
N TRP A 74 7.36 7.77 -15.30
CA TRP A 74 8.02 8.19 -16.55
C TRP A 74 9.53 8.01 -16.53
N HIS A 75 10.17 8.20 -15.38
CA HIS A 75 11.62 8.01 -15.22
C HIS A 75 12.05 6.54 -15.24
N TRP A 76 11.10 5.57 -15.20
CA TRP A 76 11.41 4.16 -15.43
C TRP A 76 11.48 3.78 -16.90
N ARG A 77 11.07 4.71 -17.81
CA ARG A 77 11.01 4.44 -19.25
C ARG A 77 12.34 3.95 -19.82
N ASP A 78 13.44 4.60 -19.47
CA ASP A 78 14.74 4.32 -20.09
C ASP A 78 15.49 3.14 -19.42
N HIS A 79 15.08 2.74 -18.22
CA HIS A 79 15.74 1.67 -17.43
C HIS A 79 14.93 0.38 -17.35
N PHE A 80 13.67 0.48 -16.98
CA PHE A 80 12.81 -0.67 -16.71
C PHE A 80 11.89 -0.98 -17.88
N TYR A 81 11.24 0.04 -18.47
CA TYR A 81 10.31 -0.16 -19.58
C TYR A 81 10.96 -0.11 -20.95
N LYS A 82 12.10 0.57 -21.09
CA LYS A 82 12.81 0.75 -22.38
C LYS A 82 11.86 1.20 -23.49
N ASP A 83 11.77 0.45 -24.59
CA ASP A 83 10.96 0.78 -25.77
C ASP A 83 9.49 0.34 -25.65
N ILE A 84 9.06 -0.14 -24.48
CA ILE A 84 7.70 -0.62 -24.24
C ILE A 84 6.73 0.57 -24.24
N PRO A 85 5.65 0.57 -25.06
CA PRO A 85 4.64 1.59 -25.03
C PRO A 85 3.97 1.74 -23.67
N GLY A 86 3.64 2.97 -23.24
CA GLY A 86 3.07 3.24 -21.91
C GLY A 86 1.79 2.47 -21.57
N LYS A 87 0.99 2.10 -22.58
CA LYS A 87 -0.20 1.25 -22.44
C LYS A 87 0.12 -0.19 -21.99
N ASP A 88 1.33 -0.66 -22.26
CA ASP A 88 1.79 -2.03 -21.98
C ASP A 88 2.67 -2.09 -20.71
N TRP A 89 2.94 -0.96 -20.03
CA TRP A 89 3.80 -0.90 -18.86
C TRP A 89 3.31 -1.78 -17.70
N PHE A 90 2.00 -1.82 -17.45
CA PHE A 90 1.48 -2.70 -16.39
C PHE A 90 1.68 -4.18 -16.74
N LYS A 91 1.46 -4.56 -17.99
CA LYS A 91 1.69 -5.92 -18.47
C LYS A 91 3.16 -6.33 -18.26
N HIS A 92 4.09 -5.44 -18.60
CA HIS A 92 5.51 -5.67 -18.35
C HIS A 92 5.82 -5.76 -16.85
N TYR A 93 5.32 -4.81 -16.05
CA TYR A 93 5.52 -4.81 -14.59
C TYR A 93 5.02 -6.12 -13.95
N SER A 94 3.81 -6.56 -14.31
CA SER A 94 3.22 -7.77 -13.76
C SER A 94 3.86 -9.08 -14.27
N ALA A 95 4.66 -9.03 -15.33
CA ALA A 95 5.51 -10.16 -15.75
C ALA A 95 6.78 -10.28 -14.87
N GLU A 96 7.27 -9.17 -14.33
CA GLU A 96 8.48 -9.10 -13.51
C GLU A 96 8.23 -9.24 -12.00
N PHE A 97 7.03 -8.81 -11.54
CA PHE A 97 6.62 -8.83 -10.14
C PHE A 97 5.23 -9.45 -9.99
N GLU A 98 5.00 -10.10 -8.86
CA GLU A 98 3.70 -10.73 -8.54
C GLU A 98 2.76 -9.82 -7.76
N THR A 99 3.25 -8.66 -7.32
CA THR A 99 2.49 -7.72 -6.51
C THR A 99 2.88 -6.27 -6.78
N VAL A 100 1.95 -5.36 -6.47
CA VAL A 100 2.19 -3.92 -6.45
C VAL A 100 1.48 -3.26 -5.27
N GLU A 101 2.11 -2.24 -4.68
CA GLU A 101 1.44 -1.35 -3.73
C GLU A 101 0.87 -0.14 -4.48
N LEU A 102 -0.46 -0.05 -4.56
CA LEU A 102 -1.15 1.04 -5.24
C LEU A 102 -1.19 2.30 -4.38
N ASN A 103 -0.46 3.34 -4.78
CA ASN A 103 -0.46 4.64 -4.09
C ASN A 103 -1.50 5.63 -4.62
N ALA A 104 -2.00 5.45 -5.85
CA ALA A 104 -3.02 6.33 -6.44
C ALA A 104 -4.30 6.44 -5.60
N PRO A 105 -4.82 5.36 -4.96
CA PRO A 105 -6.00 5.41 -4.08
C PRO A 105 -5.86 6.36 -2.89
N PHE A 106 -4.65 6.60 -2.43
CA PHE A 106 -4.38 7.55 -1.36
C PHE A 106 -4.84 8.97 -1.73
N TYR A 107 -4.57 9.40 -2.96
CA TYR A 107 -4.91 10.72 -3.46
C TYR A 107 -6.31 10.77 -4.09
N SER A 108 -6.72 9.70 -4.72
CA SER A 108 -7.94 9.61 -5.52
C SER A 108 -8.72 8.36 -5.11
N TRP A 109 -9.80 8.53 -4.35
CA TRP A 109 -10.67 7.41 -3.96
C TRP A 109 -11.08 6.63 -5.21
N PRO A 110 -10.80 5.32 -5.31
CA PRO A 110 -11.09 4.56 -6.51
C PRO A 110 -12.59 4.39 -6.72
N THR A 111 -13.00 4.35 -7.97
CA THR A 111 -14.36 3.97 -8.35
C THR A 111 -14.44 2.47 -8.59
N ILE A 112 -15.64 1.90 -8.61
CA ILE A 112 -15.88 0.50 -9.01
C ILE A 112 -15.26 0.20 -10.38
N ALA A 113 -15.43 1.12 -11.34
CA ALA A 113 -14.84 0.97 -12.68
C ALA A 113 -13.30 0.93 -12.64
N THR A 114 -12.69 1.70 -11.75
CA THR A 114 -11.23 1.69 -11.55
C THR A 114 -10.79 0.33 -11.02
N VAL A 115 -11.46 -0.21 -9.99
CA VAL A 115 -11.13 -1.53 -9.43
C VAL A 115 -11.33 -2.64 -10.46
N LYS A 116 -12.43 -2.62 -11.20
CA LYS A 116 -12.67 -3.56 -12.31
C LYS A 116 -11.59 -3.48 -13.40
N THR A 117 -11.01 -2.29 -13.61
CA THR A 117 -9.87 -2.14 -14.54
C THR A 117 -8.61 -2.81 -14.00
N TRP A 118 -8.31 -2.69 -12.71
CA TRP A 118 -7.19 -3.41 -12.10
C TRP A 118 -7.32 -4.93 -12.28
N ILE A 119 -8.52 -5.47 -11.99
CA ILE A 119 -8.79 -6.92 -12.16
C ILE A 119 -8.53 -7.37 -13.59
N ARG A 120 -9.07 -6.65 -14.59
CA ARG A 120 -8.96 -7.02 -16.00
C ARG A 120 -7.54 -6.96 -16.56
N GLN A 121 -6.72 -6.04 -16.06
CA GLN A 121 -5.36 -5.88 -16.60
C GLN A 121 -4.33 -6.77 -15.91
N ALA A 122 -4.66 -7.33 -14.75
CA ALA A 122 -3.79 -8.21 -14.00
C ALA A 122 -3.78 -9.62 -14.56
N ARG A 123 -2.61 -10.27 -14.55
CA ARG A 123 -2.53 -11.70 -14.78
C ARG A 123 -3.11 -12.49 -13.60
N PRO A 124 -3.52 -13.75 -13.80
CA PRO A 124 -3.91 -14.62 -12.69
C PRO A 124 -2.82 -14.68 -11.61
N GLY A 125 -3.22 -14.71 -10.33
CA GLY A 125 -2.31 -14.75 -9.18
C GLY A 125 -1.62 -13.42 -8.86
N PHE A 126 -1.86 -12.34 -9.60
CA PHE A 126 -1.29 -11.02 -9.29
C PHE A 126 -2.01 -10.36 -8.11
N ILE A 127 -1.25 -9.83 -7.15
CA ILE A 127 -1.77 -9.32 -5.88
C ILE A 127 -1.64 -7.79 -5.80
N TYR A 128 -2.70 -7.15 -5.35
CA TYR A 128 -2.74 -5.72 -5.09
C TYR A 128 -2.72 -5.42 -3.60
N THR A 129 -1.74 -4.66 -3.13
CA THR A 129 -1.80 -3.96 -1.86
C THR A 129 -2.29 -2.52 -2.10
N VAL A 130 -3.20 -2.02 -1.30
CA VAL A 130 -3.87 -0.75 -1.55
C VAL A 130 -3.59 0.25 -0.43
N LYS A 131 -2.97 1.39 -0.77
CA LYS A 131 -2.77 2.47 0.18
C LYS A 131 -4.07 3.24 0.40
N VAL A 132 -4.50 3.27 1.66
CA VAL A 132 -5.78 3.86 2.07
C VAL A 132 -5.77 5.37 1.90
N SER A 133 -6.92 5.92 1.52
CA SER A 133 -7.11 7.34 1.20
C SER A 133 -6.63 8.30 2.29
N GLU A 134 -6.01 9.42 1.86
CA GLU A 134 -5.63 10.52 2.75
C GLU A 134 -6.80 11.09 3.54
N LEU A 135 -8.04 10.95 3.03
CA LEU A 135 -9.25 11.38 3.73
C LEU A 135 -9.38 10.73 5.11
N ILE A 136 -9.04 9.44 5.22
CA ILE A 136 -9.09 8.67 6.47
C ILE A 136 -7.86 8.98 7.34
N THR A 137 -6.66 8.87 6.77
CA THR A 137 -5.40 8.83 7.53
C THR A 137 -4.81 10.21 7.82
N HIS A 138 -4.94 11.18 6.89
CA HIS A 138 -4.29 12.49 6.98
C HIS A 138 -5.26 13.61 7.33
N ILE A 139 -6.44 13.62 6.73
CA ILE A 139 -7.44 14.68 6.92
C ILE A 139 -8.23 14.41 8.21
N LYS A 140 -8.95 13.29 8.27
CA LYS A 140 -9.77 12.93 9.44
C LYS A 140 -8.96 12.27 10.58
N ARG A 141 -7.80 11.70 10.29
CA ARG A 141 -6.90 11.07 11.27
C ARG A 141 -7.63 10.09 12.18
N PHE A 142 -8.41 9.20 11.59
CA PHE A 142 -9.29 8.22 12.23
C PHE A 142 -10.46 8.79 13.06
N LYS A 143 -10.71 10.09 13.05
CA LYS A 143 -11.87 10.68 13.75
C LYS A 143 -13.14 10.48 12.93
N GLY A 144 -14.09 9.70 13.47
CA GLY A 144 -15.38 9.42 12.82
C GLY A 144 -15.24 8.75 11.45
N THR A 145 -14.28 7.85 11.27
CA THR A 145 -13.98 7.23 9.97
C THR A 145 -14.42 5.79 9.85
N LYS A 146 -15.14 5.23 10.82
CA LYS A 146 -15.50 3.80 10.83
C LYS A 146 -16.25 3.39 9.54
N THR A 147 -17.24 4.16 9.14
CA THR A 147 -17.97 3.93 7.88
C THR A 147 -17.07 4.10 6.66
N LEU A 148 -16.24 5.15 6.63
CA LEU A 148 -15.30 5.36 5.52
C LEU A 148 -14.28 4.22 5.38
N VAL A 149 -13.81 3.65 6.49
CA VAL A 149 -12.93 2.48 6.45
C VAL A 149 -13.66 1.28 5.86
N LYS A 150 -14.89 1.00 6.29
CA LYS A 150 -15.71 -0.07 5.71
C LYS A 150 -15.93 0.13 4.20
N ASP A 151 -16.30 1.36 3.80
CA ASP A 151 -16.54 1.69 2.39
C ASP A 151 -15.28 1.51 1.55
N PHE A 152 -14.12 1.89 2.08
CA PHE A 152 -12.85 1.68 1.41
C PHE A 152 -12.46 0.20 1.36
N SER A 153 -12.76 -0.54 2.42
CA SER A 153 -12.49 -2.00 2.52
C SER A 153 -13.31 -2.82 1.52
N HIS A 154 -14.42 -2.28 1.01
CA HIS A 154 -15.19 -2.93 -0.08
C HIS A 154 -14.36 -3.16 -1.36
N ILE A 155 -13.24 -2.47 -1.53
CA ILE A 155 -12.28 -2.78 -2.58
C ILE A 155 -11.80 -4.24 -2.48
N ALA A 156 -11.68 -4.80 -1.27
CA ALA A 156 -11.27 -6.19 -1.08
C ALA A 156 -12.33 -7.17 -1.59
N ASP A 157 -13.62 -6.88 -1.39
CA ASP A 157 -14.72 -7.70 -1.89
C ASP A 157 -14.70 -7.73 -3.42
N LEU A 158 -14.38 -6.59 -4.05
CA LEU A 158 -14.28 -6.48 -5.49
C LEU A 158 -13.04 -7.18 -6.07
N LEU A 159 -11.90 -7.13 -5.37
CA LEU A 159 -10.63 -7.74 -5.81
C LEU A 159 -10.60 -9.26 -5.55
N GLY A 160 -11.36 -9.74 -4.57
CA GLY A 160 -11.35 -11.15 -4.20
C GLY A 160 -9.94 -11.67 -3.90
N ASN A 161 -9.54 -12.75 -4.53
CA ASN A 161 -8.23 -13.41 -4.34
C ASN A 161 -7.04 -12.53 -4.76
N GLN A 162 -7.26 -11.43 -5.49
CA GLN A 162 -6.21 -10.48 -5.85
C GLN A 162 -5.93 -9.44 -4.75
N MET A 163 -6.69 -9.46 -3.63
CA MET A 163 -6.46 -8.53 -2.52
C MET A 163 -5.34 -9.01 -1.60
N GLY A 164 -4.31 -8.19 -1.46
CA GLY A 164 -3.24 -8.32 -0.46
C GLY A 164 -3.58 -7.62 0.84
N CYS A 165 -3.01 -6.44 1.06
CA CYS A 165 -3.15 -5.66 2.28
C CYS A 165 -3.75 -4.28 2.03
N PHE A 166 -4.41 -3.72 3.05
CA PHE A 166 -4.64 -2.28 3.15
C PHE A 166 -3.53 -1.63 3.97
N ILE A 167 -2.85 -0.62 3.42
CA ILE A 167 -1.85 0.13 4.17
C ILE A 167 -2.37 1.51 4.58
N PHE A 168 -2.45 1.75 5.88
CA PHE A 168 -2.85 2.99 6.53
C PHE A 168 -1.60 3.76 6.95
N GLN A 169 -1.10 4.65 6.09
CA GLN A 169 0.07 5.46 6.41
C GLN A 169 -0.34 6.75 7.10
N LEU A 170 0.23 7.04 8.26
CA LEU A 170 -0.04 8.24 9.06
C LEU A 170 1.05 9.31 8.87
N PRO A 171 0.68 10.61 8.97
CA PRO A 171 1.63 11.69 8.75
C PRO A 171 2.65 11.81 9.91
N PRO A 172 3.84 12.42 9.65
CA PRO A 172 4.87 12.62 10.69
C PRO A 172 4.40 13.40 11.91
N SER A 173 3.41 14.27 11.75
CA SER A 173 2.81 15.05 12.84
C SER A 173 1.83 14.25 13.73
N TYR A 174 1.61 12.97 13.41
CA TYR A 174 0.72 12.11 14.20
C TYR A 174 1.54 11.30 15.19
N HIS A 175 1.81 11.90 16.35
CA HIS A 175 2.58 11.28 17.43
C HIS A 175 1.74 10.27 18.20
N TYR A 176 2.40 9.31 18.82
CA TYR A 176 1.75 8.30 19.67
C TYR A 176 1.03 8.96 20.87
N THR A 177 -0.16 8.50 21.12
CA THR A 177 -0.88 8.56 22.39
C THR A 177 -1.76 7.31 22.54
N PRO A 178 -2.05 6.84 23.76
CA PRO A 178 -2.94 5.68 23.97
C PRO A 178 -4.31 5.88 23.31
N GLY A 179 -4.88 7.09 23.35
CA GLY A 179 -6.16 7.42 22.71
C GLY A 179 -6.10 7.27 21.20
N ARG A 180 -5.03 7.76 20.54
CA ARG A 180 -4.85 7.59 19.09
C ARG A 180 -4.67 6.14 18.67
N LEU A 181 -3.96 5.34 19.46
CA LEU A 181 -3.84 3.89 19.23
C LEU A 181 -5.20 3.22 19.30
N LYS A 182 -6.01 3.53 20.32
CA LYS A 182 -7.37 3.04 20.45
C LYS A 182 -8.25 3.45 19.28
N ASP A 183 -8.16 4.72 18.85
CA ASP A 183 -8.93 5.23 17.70
C ASP A 183 -8.59 4.45 16.43
N ILE A 184 -7.29 4.26 16.12
CA ILE A 184 -6.87 3.47 14.97
C ILE A 184 -7.50 2.07 15.02
N LEU A 185 -7.25 1.32 16.08
CA LEU A 185 -7.67 -0.08 16.18
C LEU A 185 -9.20 -0.23 16.16
N SER A 186 -9.94 0.70 16.76
CA SER A 186 -11.42 0.64 16.79
C SER A 186 -12.08 0.96 15.43
N HIS A 187 -11.33 1.52 14.49
CA HIS A 187 -11.83 1.87 13.15
C HIS A 187 -11.41 0.87 12.07
N LEU A 188 -10.37 0.05 12.32
CA LEU A 188 -9.94 -0.96 11.35
C LEU A 188 -10.99 -2.07 11.20
N ASP A 189 -11.12 -2.58 9.99
CA ASP A 189 -11.87 -3.81 9.72
C ASP A 189 -10.94 -5.01 9.93
N HIS A 190 -11.03 -5.65 11.08
CA HIS A 190 -10.15 -6.75 11.47
C HIS A 190 -10.38 -8.05 10.68
N THR A 191 -11.36 -8.10 9.80
CA THR A 191 -11.53 -9.21 8.85
C THR A 191 -10.57 -9.12 7.65
N ARG A 192 -9.90 -7.97 7.52
CA ARG A 192 -8.96 -7.68 6.43
C ARG A 192 -7.52 -7.65 6.94
N ARG A 193 -6.55 -7.83 6.01
CA ARG A 193 -5.13 -7.59 6.31
C ARG A 193 -4.86 -6.11 6.39
N ASN A 194 -4.74 -5.60 7.61
CA ASN A 194 -4.47 -4.20 7.87
C ASN A 194 -3.01 -3.99 8.24
N VAL A 195 -2.35 -3.10 7.52
CA VAL A 195 -0.99 -2.64 7.77
C VAL A 195 -1.04 -1.19 8.21
N VAL A 196 -0.35 -0.82 9.28
CA VAL A 196 -0.26 0.58 9.71
C VAL A 196 1.19 1.03 9.65
N GLU A 197 1.44 2.10 8.89
CA GLU A 197 2.73 2.75 8.78
C GLU A 197 2.76 4.07 9.55
N PHE A 198 3.69 4.19 10.44
CA PHE A 198 3.96 5.42 11.18
C PHE A 198 5.18 6.15 10.65
N ARG A 199 5.17 7.48 10.74
CA ARG A 199 6.25 8.36 10.28
C ARG A 199 6.88 9.16 11.44
N HIS A 200 6.61 8.75 12.68
CA HIS A 200 7.19 9.35 13.88
C HIS A 200 7.63 8.24 14.84
N ALA A 201 8.87 8.34 15.37
CA ALA A 201 9.50 7.31 16.19
C ALA A 201 8.74 6.96 17.49
N SER A 202 7.88 7.86 18.00
CA SER A 202 7.09 7.58 19.21
C SER A 202 6.17 6.37 19.12
N TRP A 203 5.90 5.86 17.92
CA TRP A 203 5.07 4.69 17.70
C TRP A 203 5.84 3.37 17.83
N TRP A 204 7.17 3.41 17.91
CA TRP A 204 8.01 2.25 18.18
C TRP A 204 8.07 2.01 19.69
N ASN A 205 7.05 1.35 20.23
CA ASN A 205 6.95 1.03 21.65
C ASN A 205 6.09 -0.22 21.88
N GLU A 206 6.30 -0.86 23.04
CA GLU A 206 5.65 -2.13 23.38
C GLU A 206 4.13 -2.06 23.52
N ASP A 207 3.55 -0.91 23.88
CA ASP A 207 2.09 -0.79 23.98
C ASP A 207 1.44 -0.92 22.59
N VAL A 208 2.07 -0.34 21.57
CA VAL A 208 1.64 -0.46 20.17
C VAL A 208 1.80 -1.91 19.71
N TYR A 209 2.95 -2.53 19.96
CA TYR A 209 3.21 -3.90 19.52
C TYR A 209 2.27 -4.90 20.16
N LYS A 210 2.02 -4.80 21.48
CA LYS A 210 1.06 -5.64 22.20
C LYS A 210 -0.37 -5.48 21.68
N ALA A 211 -0.78 -4.23 21.43
CA ALA A 211 -2.11 -3.94 20.90
C ALA A 211 -2.30 -4.51 19.49
N PHE A 212 -1.28 -4.37 18.63
CA PHE A 212 -1.30 -4.90 17.26
C PHE A 212 -1.30 -6.43 17.23
N ARG A 213 -0.52 -7.10 18.11
CA ARG A 213 -0.56 -8.56 18.23
C ARG A 213 -1.96 -9.09 18.59
N LYS A 214 -2.68 -8.40 19.48
CA LYS A 214 -4.06 -8.77 19.88
C LYS A 214 -5.05 -8.69 18.71
N THR A 215 -4.83 -7.81 17.78
CA THR A 215 -5.74 -7.55 16.64
C THR A 215 -5.21 -8.09 15.33
N LYS A 216 -4.08 -8.78 15.34
CA LYS A 216 -3.35 -9.25 14.13
C LYS A 216 -3.09 -8.13 13.11
N THR A 217 -3.01 -6.86 13.59
CA THR A 217 -2.66 -5.72 12.76
C THR A 217 -1.15 -5.75 12.48
N ILE A 218 -0.77 -5.59 11.23
CA ILE A 218 0.63 -5.65 10.81
C ILE A 218 1.28 -4.28 11.03
N PHE A 219 2.38 -4.24 11.79
CA PHE A 219 3.20 -3.06 11.92
C PHE A 219 4.08 -2.92 10.68
N CYS A 220 4.01 -1.78 9.98
CA CYS A 220 4.88 -1.51 8.85
C CYS A 220 6.28 -1.09 9.33
N SER A 221 7.25 -1.97 9.18
CA SER A 221 8.65 -1.64 9.35
C SER A 221 9.16 -0.82 8.17
N CYS A 222 9.97 0.18 8.43
CA CYS A 222 10.45 1.10 7.38
C CYS A 222 11.96 1.21 7.39
N SER A 223 12.60 0.94 6.25
CA SER A 223 13.92 1.50 6.00
C SER A 223 13.73 2.93 5.52
N GLY A 224 13.96 3.89 6.41
CA GLY A 224 13.66 5.30 6.14
C GLY A 224 14.41 6.28 7.03
N PRO A 225 14.77 7.48 6.53
CA PRO A 225 15.47 8.48 7.32
C PRO A 225 14.71 8.84 8.60
N ARG A 226 15.41 8.89 9.72
CA ARG A 226 14.87 9.30 11.04
C ARG A 226 13.79 8.38 11.61
N LEU A 227 13.65 7.16 11.10
CA LEU A 227 12.84 6.10 11.69
C LEU A 227 13.75 5.02 12.25
N PRO A 228 13.32 4.28 13.28
CA PRO A 228 14.07 3.11 13.75
C PRO A 228 14.25 2.08 12.62
N ASP A 229 15.50 1.63 12.45
CA ASP A 229 15.86 0.62 11.44
C ASP A 229 15.69 -0.79 12.04
N GLU A 230 14.44 -1.14 12.31
CA GLU A 230 14.05 -2.38 13.00
C GLU A 230 12.94 -3.10 12.27
N LEU A 231 12.97 -4.43 12.29
CA LEU A 231 11.88 -5.27 11.85
C LEU A 231 10.97 -5.59 13.05
N ILE A 232 9.71 -5.15 12.97
CA ILE A 232 8.71 -5.39 14.01
C ILE A 232 7.68 -6.39 13.50
N LYS A 233 7.58 -7.55 14.15
CA LYS A 233 6.56 -8.57 13.86
C LYS A 233 5.42 -8.49 14.88
N THR A 234 4.22 -8.17 14.40
CA THR A 234 3.00 -8.08 15.22
C THR A 234 1.88 -9.02 14.76
N ALA A 235 2.10 -9.75 13.67
CA ALA A 235 1.22 -10.79 13.13
C ALA A 235 2.09 -11.95 12.60
N ASP A 236 1.48 -12.97 12.02
CA ASP A 236 2.20 -14.07 11.36
C ASP A 236 2.93 -13.61 10.09
N GLU A 237 2.59 -12.42 9.64
CA GLU A 237 3.16 -11.76 8.47
C GLU A 237 3.96 -10.51 8.87
N VAL A 238 4.95 -10.13 8.05
CA VAL A 238 5.69 -8.87 8.18
C VAL A 238 5.53 -8.01 6.95
N TYR A 239 5.54 -6.69 7.15
CA TYR A 239 5.44 -5.72 6.08
C TYR A 239 6.59 -4.71 6.17
N VAL A 240 7.34 -4.56 5.08
CA VAL A 240 8.51 -3.67 5.02
C VAL A 240 8.38 -2.71 3.85
N ARG A 241 8.65 -1.43 4.10
CA ARG A 241 8.77 -0.41 3.05
C ARG A 241 10.17 0.16 2.98
N PHE A 242 10.76 0.10 1.81
CA PHE A 242 12.10 0.60 1.52
C PHE A 242 12.02 2.01 0.94
N HIS A 243 12.25 3.02 1.77
CA HIS A 243 12.17 4.43 1.38
C HIS A 243 13.52 5.09 1.11
N GLY A 244 14.62 4.40 1.43
CA GLY A 244 15.98 4.92 1.40
C GLY A 244 16.49 5.31 2.79
N ILE A 245 17.78 5.15 3.02
CA ILE A 245 18.41 5.30 4.35
C ILE A 245 18.64 6.77 4.71
N LYS A 246 19.40 7.50 3.89
CA LYS A 246 19.82 8.89 4.18
C LYS A 246 18.84 9.95 3.68
N ARG A 247 18.21 9.69 2.54
CA ARG A 247 17.25 10.59 1.87
C ARG A 247 16.04 9.80 1.42
N TRP A 248 14.85 10.31 1.74
CA TRP A 248 13.60 9.76 1.27
C TRP A 248 13.60 9.60 -0.26
N TYR A 249 13.31 8.39 -0.72
CA TYR A 249 13.09 8.00 -2.13
C TYR A 249 14.33 8.04 -3.03
N ARG A 250 15.53 8.32 -2.51
CA ARG A 250 16.74 8.60 -3.30
C ARG A 250 17.94 7.72 -2.92
N HIS A 251 17.72 6.53 -2.48
CA HIS A 251 18.77 5.60 -2.07
C HIS A 251 18.78 4.38 -2.98
N ASP A 252 19.93 4.06 -3.58
CA ASP A 252 20.18 2.78 -4.23
C ASP A 252 20.74 1.82 -3.18
N TYR A 253 19.96 0.85 -2.75
CA TYR A 253 20.36 -0.11 -1.74
C TYR A 253 21.45 -1.02 -2.29
N THR A 254 22.53 -1.21 -1.51
CA THR A 254 23.54 -2.22 -1.82
C THR A 254 23.04 -3.62 -1.50
N ASP A 255 23.74 -4.63 -2.03
CA ASP A 255 23.40 -6.03 -1.78
C ASP A 255 23.52 -6.38 -0.29
N GLU A 256 24.50 -5.78 0.41
CA GLU A 256 24.73 -5.96 1.85
C GLU A 256 23.59 -5.34 2.66
N GLU A 257 23.17 -4.13 2.31
CA GLU A 257 22.04 -3.46 2.98
C GLU A 257 20.74 -4.24 2.83
N LEU A 258 20.47 -4.79 1.64
CA LEU A 258 19.33 -5.67 1.39
C LEU A 258 19.46 -6.98 2.17
N ASN A 259 20.65 -7.56 2.22
CA ASN A 259 20.89 -8.81 2.95
C ASN A 259 20.63 -8.67 4.46
N VAL A 260 20.96 -7.52 5.07
CA VAL A 260 20.64 -7.27 6.48
C VAL A 260 19.12 -7.42 6.73
N TRP A 261 18.28 -6.86 5.87
CA TRP A 261 16.84 -7.01 5.97
C TRP A 261 16.37 -8.45 5.70
N VAL A 262 16.97 -9.14 4.73
CA VAL A 262 16.69 -10.56 4.48
C VAL A 262 16.95 -11.40 5.73
N GLN A 263 18.09 -11.20 6.41
CA GLN A 263 18.43 -11.94 7.63
C GLN A 263 17.45 -11.62 8.78
N ARG A 264 17.10 -10.34 8.98
CA ARG A 264 16.08 -9.94 9.97
C ARG A 264 14.73 -10.62 9.74
N ILE A 265 14.28 -10.65 8.47
CA ILE A 265 13.03 -11.29 8.08
C ILE A 265 13.07 -12.79 8.32
N ARG A 266 14.12 -13.47 7.92
CA ARG A 266 14.28 -14.91 8.18
C ARG A 266 14.28 -15.22 9.67
N ALA A 267 15.04 -14.47 10.46
CA ALA A 267 15.09 -14.62 11.91
C ALA A 267 13.75 -14.37 12.61
N SER A 268 12.85 -13.60 11.98
CA SER A 268 11.52 -13.31 12.54
C SER A 268 10.57 -14.51 12.50
N GLY A 269 10.85 -15.53 11.68
CA GLY A 269 9.96 -16.66 11.45
C GLY A 269 8.59 -16.25 10.91
N ALA A 270 8.52 -15.19 10.08
CA ALA A 270 7.28 -14.77 9.45
C ALA A 270 6.85 -15.77 8.37
N GLU A 271 5.56 -16.13 8.39
CA GLU A 271 4.98 -17.04 7.39
C GLU A 271 4.86 -16.37 6.02
N ARG A 272 4.63 -15.04 5.99
CA ARG A 272 4.54 -14.24 4.78
C ARG A 272 5.23 -12.89 4.92
N VAL A 273 5.82 -12.46 3.83
CA VAL A 273 6.60 -11.22 3.73
C VAL A 273 6.02 -10.32 2.65
N TRP A 274 5.69 -9.09 3.02
CA TRP A 274 5.32 -8.02 2.12
C TRP A 274 6.44 -7.00 2.08
N ALA A 275 7.07 -6.79 0.93
CA ALA A 275 8.19 -5.88 0.79
C ALA A 275 7.99 -4.96 -0.41
N TYR A 276 7.86 -3.66 -0.16
CA TYR A 276 7.62 -2.69 -1.22
C TYR A 276 8.68 -1.60 -1.27
N PHE A 277 9.26 -1.45 -2.46
CA PHE A 277 10.30 -0.48 -2.75
C PHE A 277 9.68 0.84 -3.22
N ASN A 278 9.98 1.91 -2.49
CA ASN A 278 9.53 3.28 -2.75
C ASN A 278 10.71 4.25 -2.93
N ASN A 279 11.90 3.73 -3.19
CA ASN A 279 13.14 4.46 -3.47
C ASN A 279 13.32 4.67 -4.98
N ASP A 280 12.30 5.21 -5.63
CA ASP A 280 12.14 5.20 -7.09
C ASP A 280 12.74 6.41 -7.83
N PHE A 281 13.52 7.29 -7.16
CA PHE A 281 14.04 8.53 -7.76
C PHE A 281 14.82 8.23 -9.03
N ASP A 282 15.59 7.37 -9.32
CA ASP A 282 16.27 7.05 -10.57
C ASP A 282 15.96 5.62 -11.06
N GLY A 283 14.76 5.10 -10.73
CA GLY A 283 14.36 3.74 -11.07
C GLY A 283 14.99 2.66 -10.19
N TYR A 284 15.64 3.04 -9.08
CA TYR A 284 16.27 2.11 -8.15
C TYR A 284 15.31 1.08 -7.58
N ALA A 285 14.04 1.45 -7.39
CA ALA A 285 13.04 0.58 -6.80
C ALA A 285 12.92 -0.77 -7.51
N THR A 286 12.86 -0.79 -8.84
CA THR A 286 12.72 -2.03 -9.61
C THR A 286 13.98 -2.91 -9.55
N LYS A 287 15.16 -2.30 -9.56
CA LYS A 287 16.47 -2.99 -9.42
C LYS A 287 16.58 -3.63 -8.04
N ASN A 288 16.36 -2.82 -6.98
CA ASN A 288 16.49 -3.29 -5.61
C ASN A 288 15.43 -4.33 -5.23
N ALA A 289 14.19 -4.19 -5.73
CA ALA A 289 13.14 -5.19 -5.52
C ALA A 289 13.50 -6.55 -6.13
N LYS A 290 14.07 -6.57 -7.35
CA LYS A 290 14.55 -7.80 -7.98
C LYS A 290 15.68 -8.45 -7.21
N GLU A 291 16.68 -7.68 -6.80
CA GLU A 291 17.81 -8.21 -6.02
C GLU A 291 17.36 -8.72 -4.65
N PHE A 292 16.49 -7.98 -3.96
CA PHE A 292 15.91 -8.42 -2.69
C PHE A 292 15.15 -9.74 -2.84
N LEU A 293 14.31 -9.86 -3.89
CA LEU A 293 13.55 -11.08 -4.17
C LEU A 293 14.47 -12.28 -4.44
N LYS A 294 15.56 -12.05 -5.16
CA LYS A 294 16.59 -13.07 -5.42
C LYS A 294 17.27 -13.52 -4.13
N GLN A 295 17.64 -12.57 -3.25
CA GLN A 295 18.32 -12.88 -1.99
C GLN A 295 17.38 -13.62 -1.02
N ILE A 296 16.12 -13.18 -0.87
CA ILE A 296 15.20 -13.79 0.09
C ILE A 296 14.75 -15.20 -0.33
N LYS A 297 14.70 -15.48 -1.64
CA LYS A 297 14.38 -16.81 -2.18
C LYS A 297 15.57 -17.79 -2.20
N LYS A 298 16.81 -17.32 -2.09
CA LYS A 298 17.96 -18.23 -1.96
C LYS A 298 17.82 -19.02 -0.66
N SER A 299 17.65 -20.33 -0.78
CA SER A 299 17.78 -21.23 0.38
C SER A 299 19.18 -21.06 0.99
N THR A 300 19.23 -21.03 2.29
CA THR A 300 20.49 -21.04 3.05
C THR A 300 21.18 -22.38 2.86
#